data_82714564e39d5d300adceebad84402d6
#
_entry.id   82714564e39d5d300adceebad84402d6
#
_cell.length_a   1.000
_cell.length_b   1.000
_cell.length_c   1.000
_cell.angle_alpha   90.00
_cell.angle_beta   90.00
_cell.angle_gamma   90.00
#
_symmetry.space_group_name_H-M   'P 1'
#
loop_
_entity.id
_entity.type
_entity.pdbx_description
1 polymer ?
#
loop_
_entity_poly.entity_id
_entity_poly.type
_entity_poly.pdbx_seq_one_letter_code
_entity_poly.pdbx_strand_id
1 'polypeptide(L)'
;FDWKRKVILVLFIMAFVIMVWGVVTQGWWFPQMAASFLAVAIVCMFLCGLDEKTVTDAFVSGASSLVGVSLIIGLARGVNMIMENGLISDTLLYWASNAVAGMSGPLFILMMMVMFFLLGFIVPSSSGLAVLAMPILAPLADTVGIDRSIVVSAYNWGQYAMLYLAPTGLVMATLTMLDMKYSHWVKFVLPMVGFLFVFGGALLVIQVMVGA
;
A
#
# COMPACT_ATOMS: atom_id res chain seq x y z
N PHE A 1 -37.27 0.00 -7.91
CA PHE A 1 -35.96 0.61 -8.27
C PHE A 1 -36.25 1.77 -9.23
N ASP A 2 -36.34 3.00 -8.70
CA ASP A 2 -36.69 4.18 -9.46
C ASP A 2 -35.62 4.53 -10.51
N TRP A 3 -36.06 5.18 -11.61
CA TRP A 3 -35.16 5.62 -12.68
C TRP A 3 -33.99 6.48 -12.14
N LYS A 4 -34.25 7.38 -11.21
CA LYS A 4 -33.21 8.21 -10.57
C LYS A 4 -32.11 7.38 -9.91
N ARG A 5 -32.47 6.32 -9.16
CA ARG A 5 -31.51 5.42 -8.50
C ARG A 5 -30.66 4.66 -9.50
N LYS A 6 -31.24 4.26 -10.66
CA LYS A 6 -30.49 3.60 -11.75
C LYS A 6 -29.44 4.56 -12.33
N VAL A 7 -29.82 5.80 -12.60
CA VAL A 7 -28.91 6.82 -13.13
C VAL A 7 -27.77 7.11 -12.15
N ILE A 8 -28.06 7.26 -10.87
CA ILE A 8 -27.04 7.48 -9.83
C ILE A 8 -26.05 6.30 -9.78
N LEU A 9 -26.54 5.06 -9.84
CA LEU A 9 -25.69 3.89 -9.87
C LEU A 9 -24.77 3.86 -11.10
N VAL A 10 -25.30 4.21 -12.27
CA VAL A 10 -24.51 4.32 -13.51
C VAL A 10 -23.45 5.41 -13.38
N LEU A 11 -23.80 6.59 -12.87
CA LEU A 11 -22.85 7.67 -12.63
C LEU A 11 -21.75 7.28 -11.66
N PHE A 12 -22.09 6.56 -10.59
CA PHE A 12 -21.14 6.03 -9.64
C PHE A 12 -20.15 5.06 -10.28
N ILE A 13 -20.65 4.12 -11.08
CA ILE A 13 -19.78 3.19 -11.84
C ILE A 13 -18.93 3.98 -12.85
N MET A 14 -19.50 4.96 -13.56
CA MET A 14 -18.75 5.81 -14.48
C MET A 14 -17.63 6.58 -13.79
N ALA A 15 -17.79 7.00 -12.53
CA ALA A 15 -16.72 7.64 -11.77
C ALA A 15 -15.46 6.75 -11.67
N PHE A 16 -15.64 5.45 -11.41
CA PHE A 16 -14.52 4.51 -11.39
C PHE A 16 -13.91 4.31 -12.78
N VAL A 17 -14.73 4.20 -13.82
CA VAL A 17 -14.22 4.06 -15.20
C VAL A 17 -13.40 5.29 -15.61
N ILE A 18 -13.90 6.49 -15.33
CA ILE A 18 -13.19 7.75 -15.60
C ILE A 18 -11.90 7.82 -14.80
N MET A 19 -11.94 7.45 -13.51
CA MET A 19 -10.76 7.43 -12.66
C MET A 19 -9.69 6.48 -13.22
N VAL A 20 -10.05 5.24 -13.55
CA VAL A 20 -9.10 4.25 -14.13
C VAL A 20 -8.53 4.75 -15.45
N TRP A 21 -9.38 5.26 -16.33
CA TRP A 21 -8.94 5.86 -17.59
C TRP A 21 -7.97 7.03 -17.35
N GLY A 22 -8.30 7.95 -16.45
CA GLY A 22 -7.46 9.09 -16.11
C GLY A 22 -6.10 8.70 -15.53
N VAL A 23 -6.06 7.69 -14.64
CA VAL A 23 -4.80 7.17 -14.08
C VAL A 23 -3.94 6.53 -15.17
N VAL A 24 -4.53 5.67 -16.00
CA VAL A 24 -3.77 4.89 -17.02
C VAL A 24 -3.30 5.76 -18.18
N THR A 25 -4.14 6.70 -18.66
CA THR A 25 -3.85 7.44 -19.90
C THR A 25 -3.32 8.85 -19.66
N GLN A 26 -3.72 9.50 -18.58
CA GLN A 26 -3.39 10.90 -18.26
C GLN A 26 -2.46 11.05 -17.06
N GLY A 27 -2.06 9.95 -16.41
CA GLY A 27 -1.20 10.00 -15.24
C GLY A 27 -1.84 10.70 -14.03
N TRP A 28 -3.16 10.60 -13.88
CA TRP A 28 -3.86 11.23 -12.76
C TRP A 28 -3.32 10.75 -11.42
N TRP A 29 -3.22 11.69 -10.47
CA TRP A 29 -2.84 11.46 -9.10
C TRP A 29 -4.01 11.76 -8.15
N PHE A 30 -3.81 11.65 -6.85
CA PHE A 30 -4.88 11.82 -5.85
C PHE A 30 -5.78 13.06 -6.03
N PRO A 31 -5.27 14.28 -6.34
CA PRO A 31 -6.13 15.44 -6.52
C PRO A 31 -7.13 15.29 -7.65
N GLN A 32 -6.71 14.77 -8.80
CA GLN A 32 -7.59 14.57 -9.97
C GLN A 32 -8.62 13.45 -9.70
N MET A 33 -8.20 12.37 -9.04
CA MET A 33 -9.11 11.30 -8.63
C MET A 33 -10.16 11.85 -7.65
N ALA A 34 -9.76 12.61 -6.63
CA ALA A 34 -10.68 13.22 -5.68
C ALA A 34 -11.65 14.20 -6.37
N ALA A 35 -11.15 15.01 -7.31
CA ALA A 35 -11.98 15.94 -8.08
C ALA A 35 -13.01 15.22 -8.94
N SER A 36 -12.67 14.09 -9.57
CA SER A 36 -13.61 13.31 -10.38
C SER A 36 -14.76 12.74 -9.55
N PHE A 37 -14.47 12.17 -8.37
CA PHE A 37 -15.51 11.69 -7.44
C PHE A 37 -16.36 12.83 -6.89
N LEU A 38 -15.74 13.96 -6.55
CA LEU A 38 -16.48 15.15 -6.08
C LEU A 38 -17.44 15.67 -7.15
N ALA A 39 -16.99 15.75 -8.41
CA ALA A 39 -17.84 16.17 -9.52
C ALA A 39 -19.07 15.26 -9.69
N VAL A 40 -18.85 13.92 -9.64
CA VAL A 40 -19.96 12.96 -9.70
C VAL A 40 -20.89 13.08 -8.49
N ALA A 41 -20.35 13.28 -7.29
CA ALA A 41 -21.16 13.50 -6.08
C ALA A 41 -22.05 14.73 -6.23
N ILE A 42 -21.52 15.86 -6.73
CA ILE A 42 -22.29 17.07 -6.98
C ILE A 42 -23.43 16.83 -7.99
N VAL A 43 -23.14 16.13 -9.10
CA VAL A 43 -24.17 15.78 -10.09
C VAL A 43 -25.26 14.90 -9.46
N CYS A 44 -24.87 13.90 -8.66
CA CYS A 44 -25.81 13.05 -7.94
C CYS A 44 -26.70 13.83 -6.96
N MET A 45 -26.15 14.84 -6.26
CA MET A 45 -26.92 15.70 -5.36
C MET A 45 -28.07 16.39 -6.10
N PHE A 46 -27.79 16.99 -7.25
CA PHE A 46 -28.82 17.63 -8.07
C PHE A 46 -29.88 16.66 -8.60
N LEU A 47 -29.46 15.47 -9.01
CA LEU A 47 -30.37 14.43 -9.53
C LEU A 47 -31.27 13.82 -8.46
N CYS A 48 -30.80 13.73 -7.22
CA CYS A 48 -31.61 13.24 -6.11
C CYS A 48 -32.81 14.14 -5.79
N GLY A 49 -32.68 15.43 -6.02
CA GLY A 49 -33.72 16.41 -5.66
C GLY A 49 -33.91 16.49 -4.14
N LEU A 50 -32.83 16.24 -3.37
CA LEU A 50 -32.87 16.40 -1.91
C LEU A 50 -32.76 17.88 -1.54
N ASP A 51 -33.27 18.22 -0.36
CA ASP A 51 -33.10 19.54 0.20
C ASP A 51 -31.65 19.84 0.58
N GLU A 52 -31.27 21.10 0.57
CA GLU A 52 -29.91 21.58 0.84
C GLU A 52 -29.38 21.09 2.18
N LYS A 53 -30.22 21.07 3.20
CA LYS A 53 -29.83 20.60 4.55
C LYS A 53 -29.45 19.13 4.54
N THR A 54 -30.25 18.26 3.95
CA THR A 54 -29.99 16.81 3.86
C THR A 54 -28.70 16.53 3.08
N VAL A 55 -28.46 17.26 1.99
CA VAL A 55 -27.25 17.16 1.20
C VAL A 55 -26.01 17.58 2.01
N THR A 56 -26.10 18.73 2.68
CA THR A 56 -24.99 19.25 3.50
C THR A 56 -24.69 18.32 4.68
N ASP A 57 -25.72 17.84 5.38
CA ASP A 57 -25.55 16.92 6.51
C ASP A 57 -24.91 15.60 6.06
N ALA A 58 -25.31 15.06 4.91
CA ALA A 58 -24.71 13.85 4.35
C ALA A 58 -23.22 14.06 3.98
N PHE A 59 -22.90 15.20 3.36
CA PHE A 59 -21.51 15.53 3.00
C PHE A 59 -20.64 15.72 4.24
N VAL A 60 -21.12 16.50 5.23
CA VAL A 60 -20.40 16.75 6.49
C VAL A 60 -20.21 15.47 7.28
N SER A 61 -21.23 14.61 7.33
CA SER A 61 -21.12 13.30 7.97
C SER A 61 -20.04 12.41 7.32
N GLY A 62 -20.03 12.37 5.98
CA GLY A 62 -18.99 11.67 5.22
C GLY A 62 -17.59 12.23 5.49
N ALA A 63 -17.41 13.55 5.44
CA ALA A 63 -16.16 14.22 5.73
C ALA A 63 -15.69 13.95 7.17
N SER A 64 -16.59 14.03 8.15
CA SER A 64 -16.29 13.80 9.56
C SER A 64 -15.78 12.38 9.82
N SER A 65 -16.32 11.38 9.11
CA SER A 65 -15.87 9.99 9.23
C SER A 65 -14.43 9.79 8.80
N LEU A 66 -13.88 10.69 7.96
CA LEU A 66 -12.52 10.62 7.42
C LEU A 66 -11.50 11.47 8.20
N VAL A 67 -11.93 12.28 9.17
CA VAL A 67 -11.01 13.15 9.94
C VAL A 67 -9.99 12.33 10.70
N GLY A 68 -10.41 11.28 11.39
CA GLY A 68 -9.50 10.37 12.11
C GLY A 68 -8.47 9.73 11.19
N VAL A 69 -8.90 9.28 10.02
CA VAL A 69 -8.04 8.72 8.97
C VAL A 69 -6.99 9.73 8.50
N SER A 70 -7.41 10.96 8.22
CA SER A 70 -6.52 12.02 7.74
C SER A 70 -5.45 12.37 8.78
N LEU A 71 -5.81 12.42 10.05
CA LEU A 71 -4.86 12.66 11.16
C LEU A 71 -3.85 11.51 11.28
N ILE A 72 -4.28 10.25 11.21
CA ILE A 72 -3.40 9.08 11.26
C ILE A 72 -2.40 9.10 10.10
N ILE A 73 -2.85 9.40 8.88
CA ILE A 73 -1.98 9.50 7.70
C ILE A 73 -0.96 10.63 7.88
N GLY A 74 -1.38 11.79 8.39
CA GLY A 74 -0.51 12.92 8.68
C GLY A 74 0.59 12.57 9.70
N LEU A 75 0.22 11.92 10.81
CA LEU A 75 1.17 11.46 11.82
C LEU A 75 2.15 10.42 11.27
N ALA A 76 1.66 9.44 10.51
CA ALA A 76 2.51 8.42 9.88
C ALA A 76 3.53 9.06 8.92
N ARG A 77 3.13 10.08 8.14
CA ARG A 77 4.05 10.85 7.28
C ARG A 77 5.09 11.60 8.08
N GLY A 78 4.71 12.20 9.22
CA GLY A 78 5.62 12.86 10.14
C GLY A 78 6.71 11.92 10.67
N VAL A 79 6.33 10.70 11.08
CA VAL A 79 7.29 9.67 11.50
C VAL A 79 8.28 9.32 10.39
N ASN A 80 7.79 9.12 9.16
CA ASN A 80 8.66 8.84 8.01
C ASN A 80 9.66 9.97 7.76
N MET A 81 9.23 11.24 7.84
CA MET A 81 10.13 12.39 7.69
C MET A 81 11.23 12.44 8.77
N ILE A 82 10.90 12.10 10.01
CA ILE A 82 11.89 12.03 11.11
C ILE A 82 12.91 10.93 10.82
N MET A 83 12.47 9.77 10.33
CA MET A 83 13.37 8.66 10.01
C MET A 83 14.29 8.96 8.82
N GLU A 84 13.76 9.62 7.78
CA GLU A 84 14.53 10.06 6.61
C GLU A 84 15.56 11.14 7.01
N ASN A 85 15.13 12.20 7.71
CA ASN A 85 16.00 13.29 8.15
C ASN A 85 17.05 12.84 9.18
N GLY A 86 16.73 11.83 9.98
CA GLY A 86 17.64 11.24 10.96
C GLY A 86 18.62 10.23 10.37
N LEU A 87 18.59 9.96 9.05
CA LEU A 87 19.38 8.93 8.35
C LEU A 87 19.25 7.53 8.96
N ILE A 88 18.12 7.30 9.66
CA ILE A 88 17.84 6.00 10.30
C ILE A 88 17.61 4.93 9.23
N SER A 89 16.85 5.29 8.19
CA SER A 89 16.57 4.39 7.07
C SER A 89 17.85 3.97 6.35
N ASP A 90 18.77 4.90 6.08
CA ASP A 90 20.05 4.63 5.43
C ASP A 90 20.95 3.71 6.27
N THR A 91 21.00 3.93 7.59
CA THR A 91 21.74 3.10 8.53
C THR A 91 21.21 1.65 8.51
N LEU A 92 19.87 1.48 8.51
CA LEU A 92 19.25 0.16 8.45
C LEU A 92 19.51 -0.55 7.13
N LEU A 93 19.47 0.17 6.00
CA LEU A 93 19.80 -0.39 4.68
C LEU A 93 21.26 -0.83 4.60
N TYR A 94 22.18 -0.06 5.18
CA TYR A 94 23.59 -0.43 5.26
C TYR A 94 23.78 -1.74 6.07
N TRP A 95 23.13 -1.87 7.21
CA TRP A 95 23.18 -3.10 8.01
C TRP A 95 22.55 -4.28 7.28
N ALA A 96 21.42 -4.06 6.62
CA ALA A 96 20.75 -5.07 5.82
C ALA A 96 21.64 -5.57 4.66
N SER A 97 22.32 -4.67 3.95
CA SER A 97 23.22 -5.04 2.86
C SER A 97 24.39 -5.91 3.34
N ASN A 98 24.97 -5.58 4.51
CA ASN A 98 26.03 -6.38 5.09
C ASN A 98 25.56 -7.78 5.55
N ALA A 99 24.31 -7.88 6.01
CA ALA A 99 23.75 -9.14 6.48
C ALA A 99 23.58 -10.19 5.36
N VAL A 100 23.39 -9.77 4.12
CA VAL A 100 23.18 -10.68 2.97
C VAL A 100 24.43 -10.89 2.12
N ALA A 101 25.51 -10.17 2.38
CA ALA A 101 26.75 -10.28 1.63
C ALA A 101 27.35 -11.71 1.76
N GLY A 102 27.71 -12.34 0.62
CA GLY A 102 28.35 -13.67 0.57
C GLY A 102 27.43 -14.86 0.80
N MET A 103 26.08 -14.68 0.81
CA MET A 103 25.14 -15.79 0.89
C MET A 103 25.01 -16.52 -0.45
N SER A 104 24.57 -17.81 -0.42
CA SER A 104 24.16 -18.53 -1.63
C SER A 104 22.87 -17.95 -2.19
N GLY A 105 22.67 -18.04 -3.52
CA GLY A 105 21.53 -17.43 -4.22
C GLY A 105 20.16 -17.68 -3.59
N PRO A 106 19.76 -18.95 -3.33
CA PRO A 106 18.47 -19.24 -2.69
C PRO A 106 18.34 -18.66 -1.28
N LEU A 107 19.42 -18.70 -0.48
CA LEU A 107 19.40 -18.13 0.87
C LEU A 107 19.34 -16.59 0.82
N PHE A 108 20.12 -15.99 -0.09
CA PHE A 108 20.10 -14.55 -0.33
C PHE A 108 18.69 -14.04 -0.61
N ILE A 109 17.96 -14.66 -1.55
CA ILE A 109 16.63 -14.16 -1.94
C ILE A 109 15.58 -14.32 -0.84
N LEU A 110 15.66 -15.40 -0.04
CA LEU A 110 14.80 -15.57 1.12
C LEU A 110 15.10 -14.53 2.21
N MET A 111 16.37 -14.26 2.47
CA MET A 111 16.77 -13.20 3.40
C MET A 111 16.34 -11.83 2.90
N MET A 112 16.42 -11.54 1.60
CA MET A 112 15.92 -10.32 1.00
C MET A 112 14.41 -10.15 1.24
N MET A 113 13.61 -11.21 1.05
CA MET A 113 12.18 -11.18 1.34
C MET A 113 11.90 -10.85 2.82
N VAL A 114 12.62 -11.49 3.75
CA VAL A 114 12.50 -11.22 5.19
C VAL A 114 12.93 -9.78 5.51
N MET A 115 14.01 -9.29 4.92
CA MET A 115 14.50 -7.93 5.11
C MET A 115 13.47 -6.91 4.63
N PHE A 116 12.90 -7.07 3.45
CA PHE A 116 11.86 -6.16 2.94
C PHE A 116 10.60 -6.19 3.82
N PHE A 117 10.27 -7.35 4.38
CA PHE A 117 9.20 -7.44 5.37
C PHE A 117 9.51 -6.61 6.63
N LEU A 118 10.71 -6.73 7.18
CA LEU A 118 11.13 -6.01 8.39
C LEU A 118 11.29 -4.51 8.12
N LEU A 119 11.96 -4.15 7.03
CA LEU A 119 12.14 -2.74 6.62
C LEU A 119 10.81 -2.06 6.35
N GLY A 120 9.80 -2.80 5.87
CA GLY A 120 8.46 -2.29 5.65
C GLY A 120 7.77 -1.80 6.92
N PHE A 121 8.04 -2.38 8.10
CA PHE A 121 7.52 -1.83 9.36
C PHE A 121 8.13 -0.46 9.70
N ILE A 122 9.36 -0.23 9.25
CA ILE A 122 10.09 1.01 9.51
C ILE A 122 9.70 2.07 8.49
N VAL A 123 9.60 1.69 7.22
CA VAL A 123 9.16 2.56 6.12
C VAL A 123 7.86 1.98 5.53
N PRO A 124 6.69 2.25 6.14
CA PRO A 124 5.41 1.66 5.74
C PRO A 124 4.83 2.33 4.48
N SER A 125 5.69 2.58 3.50
CA SER A 125 5.36 3.14 2.19
C SER A 125 5.96 2.27 1.11
N SER A 126 5.13 1.67 0.26
CA SER A 126 5.60 0.79 -0.81
C SER A 126 6.53 1.52 -1.78
N SER A 127 6.12 2.67 -2.31
CA SER A 127 6.97 3.47 -3.21
C SER A 127 8.19 4.05 -2.49
N GLY A 128 8.02 4.54 -1.26
CA GLY A 128 9.11 5.10 -0.46
C GLY A 128 10.20 4.08 -0.17
N LEU A 129 9.83 2.89 0.31
CA LEU A 129 10.80 1.82 0.57
C LEU A 129 11.48 1.33 -0.72
N ALA A 130 10.75 1.24 -1.83
CA ALA A 130 11.35 0.87 -3.12
C ALA A 130 12.42 1.88 -3.56
N VAL A 131 12.12 3.18 -3.50
CA VAL A 131 13.07 4.24 -3.89
C VAL A 131 14.31 4.25 -3.00
N LEU A 132 14.16 4.00 -1.71
CA LEU A 132 15.29 3.97 -0.77
C LEU A 132 16.11 2.68 -0.88
N ALA A 133 15.45 1.52 -0.95
CA ALA A 133 16.10 0.23 -0.81
C ALA A 133 16.63 -0.34 -2.13
N MET A 134 15.90 -0.17 -3.25
CA MET A 134 16.27 -0.79 -4.52
C MET A 134 17.63 -0.36 -5.07
N PRO A 135 18.02 0.92 -5.03
CA PRO A 135 19.35 1.34 -5.51
C PRO A 135 20.50 0.67 -4.77
N ILE A 136 20.28 0.25 -3.52
CA ILE A 136 21.29 -0.38 -2.67
C ILE A 136 21.21 -1.90 -2.74
N LEU A 137 20.00 -2.46 -2.56
CA LEU A 137 19.83 -3.91 -2.38
C LEU A 137 19.71 -4.68 -3.70
N ALA A 138 19.16 -4.06 -4.78
CA ALA A 138 19.09 -4.77 -6.05
C ALA A 138 20.46 -5.08 -6.66
N PRO A 139 21.47 -4.18 -6.63
CA PRO A 139 22.82 -4.53 -7.12
C PRO A 139 23.51 -5.64 -6.36
N LEU A 140 23.12 -5.95 -5.11
CA LEU A 140 23.67 -7.08 -4.38
C LEU A 140 23.33 -8.42 -5.03
N ALA A 141 22.26 -8.51 -5.82
CA ALA A 141 21.92 -9.69 -6.60
C ALA A 141 23.05 -10.08 -7.56
N ASP A 142 23.75 -9.11 -8.13
CA ASP A 142 24.87 -9.34 -9.06
C ASP A 142 26.03 -10.07 -8.36
N THR A 143 26.23 -9.85 -7.07
CA THR A 143 27.31 -10.48 -6.29
C THR A 143 27.07 -11.96 -6.06
N VAL A 144 25.83 -12.43 -6.18
CA VAL A 144 25.41 -13.83 -6.01
C VAL A 144 24.93 -14.46 -7.32
N GLY A 145 25.04 -13.73 -8.45
CA GLY A 145 24.68 -14.23 -9.77
C GLY A 145 23.18 -14.36 -10.01
N ILE A 146 22.34 -13.55 -9.33
CA ILE A 146 20.87 -13.55 -9.47
C ILE A 146 20.42 -12.34 -10.25
N ASP A 147 19.41 -12.51 -11.11
CA ASP A 147 18.79 -11.38 -11.80
C ASP A 147 18.13 -10.41 -10.81
N ARG A 148 18.37 -9.11 -10.99
CA ARG A 148 17.81 -8.06 -10.13
C ARG A 148 16.28 -8.05 -10.10
N SER A 149 15.59 -8.54 -11.14
CA SER A 149 14.14 -8.66 -11.17
C SER A 149 13.60 -9.61 -10.09
N ILE A 150 14.39 -10.63 -9.69
CA ILE A 150 14.02 -11.55 -8.62
C ILE A 150 14.06 -10.84 -7.26
N VAL A 151 14.96 -9.85 -7.08
CA VAL A 151 14.96 -8.99 -5.88
C VAL A 151 13.69 -8.13 -5.81
N VAL A 152 13.19 -7.64 -6.96
CA VAL A 152 11.90 -6.92 -7.02
C VAL A 152 10.76 -7.86 -6.62
N SER A 153 10.80 -9.12 -7.03
CA SER A 153 9.82 -10.12 -6.60
C SER A 153 9.89 -10.38 -5.09
N ALA A 154 11.09 -10.50 -4.52
CA ALA A 154 11.28 -10.64 -3.07
C ALA A 154 10.77 -9.42 -2.30
N TYR A 155 11.01 -8.22 -2.84
CA TYR A 155 10.45 -6.99 -2.32
C TYR A 155 8.92 -7.04 -2.26
N ASN A 156 8.27 -7.41 -3.36
CA ASN A 156 6.81 -7.49 -3.41
C ASN A 156 6.26 -8.49 -2.38
N TRP A 157 6.81 -9.69 -2.31
CA TRP A 157 6.37 -10.69 -1.34
C TRP A 157 6.55 -10.22 0.12
N GLY A 158 7.73 -9.68 0.46
CA GLY A 158 8.02 -9.20 1.80
C GLY A 158 7.20 -7.97 2.19
N GLN A 159 7.24 -6.93 1.36
CA GLN A 159 6.56 -5.66 1.60
C GLN A 159 5.03 -5.82 1.70
N TYR A 160 4.40 -6.56 0.77
CA TYR A 160 2.95 -6.74 0.81
C TYR A 160 2.51 -7.61 1.99
N ALA A 161 3.27 -8.65 2.35
CA ALA A 161 2.98 -9.43 3.56
C ALA A 161 3.01 -8.55 4.82
N MET A 162 3.98 -7.63 4.92
CA MET A 162 4.05 -6.66 6.00
C MET A 162 2.86 -5.70 6.02
N LEU A 163 2.41 -5.19 4.86
CA LEU A 163 1.30 -4.23 4.78
C LEU A 163 0.00 -4.76 5.38
N TYR A 164 -0.21 -6.09 5.40
CA TYR A 164 -1.35 -6.69 6.08
C TYR A 164 -1.22 -6.68 7.61
N LEU A 165 0.01 -6.74 8.13
CA LEU A 165 0.26 -6.80 9.58
C LEU A 165 0.55 -5.44 10.19
N ALA A 166 1.21 -4.54 9.47
CA ALA A 166 1.61 -3.26 10.04
C ALA A 166 0.41 -2.35 10.32
N PRO A 167 0.41 -1.61 11.43
CA PRO A 167 -0.62 -0.62 11.74
C PRO A 167 -0.44 0.63 10.86
N THR A 168 -0.46 0.43 9.53
CA THR A 168 -0.39 1.52 8.56
C THR A 168 -1.63 2.39 8.63
N GLY A 169 -1.52 3.62 8.11
CA GLY A 169 -2.66 4.53 8.03
C GLY A 169 -3.86 3.89 7.33
N LEU A 170 -3.64 3.10 6.27
CA LEU A 170 -4.70 2.41 5.54
C LEU A 170 -5.40 1.34 6.42
N VAL A 171 -4.64 0.47 7.07
CA VAL A 171 -5.19 -0.59 7.93
C VAL A 171 -5.94 0.03 9.11
N MET A 172 -5.32 0.98 9.81
CA MET A 172 -5.93 1.61 10.99
C MET A 172 -7.18 2.41 10.62
N ALA A 173 -7.17 3.09 9.47
CA ALA A 173 -8.33 3.80 8.96
C ALA A 173 -9.51 2.86 8.70
N THR A 174 -9.26 1.76 7.99
CA THR A 174 -10.29 0.76 7.69
C THR A 174 -10.87 0.14 8.96
N LEU A 175 -10.00 -0.23 9.91
CA LEU A 175 -10.45 -0.82 11.19
C LEU A 175 -11.28 0.16 12.03
N THR A 176 -10.90 1.44 12.03
CA THR A 176 -11.67 2.48 12.72
C THR A 176 -13.06 2.67 12.09
N MET A 177 -13.16 2.63 10.76
CA MET A 177 -14.46 2.73 10.07
C MET A 177 -15.36 1.52 10.33
N LEU A 178 -14.78 0.34 10.58
CA LEU A 178 -15.49 -0.90 10.87
C LEU A 178 -15.71 -1.16 12.38
N ASP A 179 -15.27 -0.24 13.24
CA ASP A 179 -15.25 -0.42 14.71
C ASP A 179 -14.61 -1.74 15.16
N MET A 180 -13.51 -2.12 14.46
CA MET A 180 -12.81 -3.38 14.66
C MET A 180 -11.50 -3.17 15.41
N LYS A 181 -11.22 -4.02 16.42
CA LYS A 181 -9.94 -3.99 17.14
C LYS A 181 -8.81 -4.55 16.27
N TYR A 182 -7.67 -3.85 16.27
CA TYR A 182 -6.47 -4.27 15.54
C TYR A 182 -6.01 -5.70 15.90
N SER A 183 -6.16 -6.12 17.16
CA SER A 183 -5.82 -7.49 17.59
C SER A 183 -6.66 -8.58 16.90
N HIS A 184 -7.92 -8.30 16.59
CA HIS A 184 -8.76 -9.24 15.83
C HIS A 184 -8.33 -9.32 14.38
N TRP A 185 -7.98 -8.18 13.80
CA TRP A 185 -7.42 -8.13 12.43
C TRP A 185 -6.13 -8.95 12.31
N VAL A 186 -5.16 -8.73 13.19
CA VAL A 186 -3.89 -9.47 13.19
C VAL A 186 -4.11 -10.98 13.28
N LYS A 187 -4.98 -11.44 14.19
CA LYS A 187 -5.30 -12.86 14.29
C LYS A 187 -5.92 -13.44 13.03
N PHE A 188 -6.73 -12.64 12.34
CA PHE A 188 -7.39 -13.05 11.09
C PHE A 188 -6.40 -13.14 9.92
N VAL A 189 -5.50 -12.17 9.78
CA VAL A 189 -4.57 -12.12 8.63
C VAL A 189 -3.29 -12.93 8.83
N LEU A 190 -2.91 -13.26 10.06
CA LEU A 190 -1.65 -13.96 10.35
C LEU A 190 -1.48 -15.29 9.58
N PRO A 191 -2.49 -16.16 9.45
CA PRO A 191 -2.38 -17.37 8.64
C PRO A 191 -2.14 -17.07 7.15
N MET A 192 -2.76 -16.01 6.62
CA MET A 192 -2.56 -15.58 5.23
C MET A 192 -1.14 -15.05 5.03
N VAL A 193 -0.62 -14.28 5.97
CA VAL A 193 0.77 -13.79 5.91
C VAL A 193 1.75 -14.95 5.96
N GLY A 194 1.52 -15.94 6.83
CA GLY A 194 2.31 -17.18 6.86
C GLY A 194 2.28 -17.91 5.52
N PHE A 195 1.11 -18.04 4.90
CA PHE A 195 0.96 -18.62 3.57
C PHE A 195 1.76 -17.82 2.51
N LEU A 196 1.66 -16.49 2.51
CA LEU A 196 2.40 -15.63 1.57
C LEU A 196 3.92 -15.80 1.71
N PHE A 197 4.41 -15.95 2.95
CA PHE A 197 5.84 -16.20 3.19
C PHE A 197 6.30 -17.55 2.66
N VAL A 198 5.58 -18.62 2.95
CA VAL A 198 5.93 -19.98 2.50
C VAL A 198 5.81 -20.10 1.00
N PHE A 199 4.66 -19.67 0.44
CA PHE A 199 4.39 -19.76 -0.99
C PHE A 199 5.30 -18.82 -1.80
N GLY A 200 5.41 -17.56 -1.39
CA GLY A 200 6.29 -16.58 -2.03
C GLY A 200 7.76 -16.98 -1.94
N GLY A 201 8.20 -17.47 -0.77
CA GLY A 201 9.56 -17.99 -0.59
C GLY A 201 9.86 -19.18 -1.49
N ALA A 202 8.94 -20.13 -1.61
CA ALA A 202 9.08 -21.27 -2.52
C ALA A 202 9.20 -20.82 -3.99
N LEU A 203 8.34 -19.89 -4.43
CA LEU A 203 8.41 -19.33 -5.79
C LEU A 203 9.73 -18.60 -6.05
N LEU A 204 10.22 -17.82 -5.08
CA LEU A 204 11.49 -17.11 -5.21
C LEU A 204 12.67 -18.06 -5.34
N VAL A 205 12.70 -19.13 -4.55
CA VAL A 205 13.73 -20.17 -4.66
C VAL A 205 13.68 -20.84 -6.04
N ILE A 206 12.49 -21.19 -6.53
CA ILE A 206 12.31 -21.75 -7.88
C ILE A 206 12.79 -20.75 -8.95
N GLN A 207 12.47 -19.47 -8.85
CA GLN A 207 12.92 -18.43 -9.78
C GLN A 207 14.47 -18.37 -9.83
N VAL A 208 15.13 -18.42 -8.67
CA VAL A 208 16.59 -18.41 -8.59
C VAL A 208 17.18 -19.68 -9.21
N MET A 209 16.57 -20.84 -8.97
CA MET A 209 17.08 -22.12 -9.50
C MET A 209 16.87 -22.29 -11.01
N VAL A 210 15.82 -21.67 -11.57
CA VAL A 210 15.50 -21.77 -13.01
C VAL A 210 16.15 -20.64 -13.81
N GLY A 211 16.37 -19.50 -13.20
CA GLY A 211 16.94 -18.30 -13.84
C GLY A 211 18.46 -18.15 -13.65
N ALA A 212 19.09 -19.06 -12.95
CA ALA A 212 20.54 -19.10 -12.71
C ALA A 212 21.30 -19.83 -13.84
#